data_191f29b1fc10e38e133e82c24e7b2d3d
#
_entry.id   191f29b1fc10e38e133e82c24e7b2d3d
#
_cell.length_a   1.000
_cell.length_b   1.000
_cell.length_c   1.000
_cell.angle_alpha   90.00
_cell.angle_beta   90.00
_cell.angle_gamma   90.00
#
_symmetry.space_group_name_H-M   'P 1'
#
loop_
_entity.id
_entity.type
_entity.pdbx_description
1 polymer ?
#
loop_
_entity_poly.entity_id
_entity_poly.type
_entity_poly.pdbx_seq_one_letter_code
_entity_poly.pdbx_strand_id
1 'polypeptide(L)'
;MTVCLPCSLLLELLGGIAARVLHPGGVGDVAELLDRIWRTDAAGMLGALSRRLGDFDRAEEALSDALAEALKRWPDEGVPESPTGWLVTTGWRKALDRLRRDAVGRAKVAQLAAEPPSEPGGDDRLAMVFACCHPDLAEPARVALTLYAASGLSTAEIATAFLVPLPTMAQRLSRAKRQLREHGIRFEVPPPEQYADRLPAVLAVIYLVFNEGYLSSGRSAQRRELAREGVDLARQVAGLLPREPEAAGLAALLELHYARADARFDSWGRIILLDQQDRRRWDRAAIEQAALRLRAAVRQGRTGPYQLQAGIAALHALATSYAVTNWADVRALYDRLYAVDPSPVVLLNRAVATRFAVGPAPALDEVDALADQLANYHLWHAARADLLATLDRPAEALTAAQRALDLATNPAERELMSRRVGELRRRG
;
A
#
# COMPACT_ATOMS: atom_id res chain seq x y z
N MET A 1 -7.60 31.56 19.07
CA MET A 1 -7.47 30.18 18.55
C MET A 1 -6.99 30.29 17.10
N THR A 2 -5.68 30.33 16.93
CA THR A 2 -5.06 30.36 15.59
C THR A 2 -5.07 28.93 15.09
N VAL A 3 -5.91 28.65 14.09
CA VAL A 3 -5.95 27.33 13.43
C VAL A 3 -4.65 27.24 12.63
N CYS A 4 -3.70 26.47 13.12
CA CYS A 4 -2.47 26.16 12.40
C CYS A 4 -2.86 25.32 11.17
N LEU A 5 -2.44 25.76 9.99
CA LEU A 5 -2.62 25.02 8.74
C LEU A 5 -1.84 23.70 8.82
N PRO A 6 -2.46 22.55 8.62
CA PRO A 6 -1.72 21.27 8.58
C PRO A 6 -0.70 21.29 7.45
N CYS A 7 0.40 20.54 7.63
CA CYS A 7 1.50 20.41 6.63
C CYS A 7 1.01 20.09 5.21
N SER A 8 -0.10 19.34 5.10
CA SER A 8 -0.76 19.04 3.82
C SER A 8 -1.26 20.30 3.09
N LEU A 9 -1.74 21.30 3.81
CA LEU A 9 -2.20 22.59 3.22
C LEU A 9 -1.02 23.44 2.74
N LEU A 10 0.14 23.31 3.40
CA LEU A 10 1.38 23.98 2.96
C LEU A 10 1.90 23.36 1.66
N LEU A 11 1.80 22.03 1.51
CA LEU A 11 2.14 21.32 0.29
C LEU A 11 1.14 21.57 -0.86
N GLU A 12 -0.14 21.74 -0.55
CA GLU A 12 -1.15 22.18 -1.53
C GLU A 12 -0.88 23.62 -2.02
N LEU A 13 -0.42 24.50 -1.14
CA LEU A 13 0.05 25.83 -1.51
C LEU A 13 1.34 25.80 -2.34
N LEU A 14 2.26 24.87 -2.03
CA LEU A 14 3.49 24.67 -2.81
C LEU A 14 3.21 24.15 -4.22
N GLY A 15 2.32 23.15 -4.37
CA GLY A 15 1.87 22.65 -5.67
C GLY A 15 1.13 23.70 -6.52
N GLY A 16 0.37 24.57 -5.88
CA GLY A 16 -0.32 25.70 -6.53
C GLY A 16 0.61 26.85 -6.94
N ILE A 17 1.73 27.03 -6.26
CA ILE A 17 2.74 28.08 -6.56
C ILE A 17 3.68 27.60 -7.67
N ALA A 18 4.07 26.32 -7.71
CA ALA A 18 4.91 25.77 -8.77
C ALA A 18 4.29 25.87 -10.17
N ALA A 19 2.95 25.81 -10.25
CA ALA A 19 2.22 25.96 -11.50
C ALA A 19 2.16 27.43 -12.03
N ARG A 20 2.64 28.42 -11.26
CA ARG A 20 2.49 29.84 -11.61
C ARG A 20 3.77 30.64 -11.82
N VAL A 21 4.95 30.09 -11.53
CA VAL A 21 6.20 30.86 -11.66
C VAL A 21 7.26 30.06 -12.39
N LEU A 22 7.22 30.10 -13.71
CA LEU A 22 8.34 29.81 -14.58
C LEU A 22 9.29 31.03 -14.57
N HIS A 23 10.20 31.07 -13.59
CA HIS A 23 11.39 31.90 -13.67
C HIS A 23 12.62 31.03 -13.34
N PRO A 24 13.69 31.08 -14.12
CA PRO A 24 14.89 30.28 -13.87
C PRO A 24 15.65 30.87 -12.68
N GLY A 25 15.72 30.10 -11.59
CA GLY A 25 16.59 30.33 -10.43
C GLY A 25 15.88 30.90 -9.21
N GLY A 26 15.45 30.06 -8.25
CA GLY A 26 15.19 30.49 -6.89
C GLY A 26 14.12 29.70 -6.14
N VAL A 27 12.88 30.14 -6.16
CA VAL A 27 11.83 29.60 -5.26
C VAL A 27 11.17 28.34 -5.80
N GLY A 28 11.04 28.18 -7.12
CA GLY A 28 10.45 26.97 -7.74
C GLY A 28 11.27 25.72 -7.48
N ASP A 29 12.58 25.81 -7.62
CA ASP A 29 13.50 24.68 -7.42
C ASP A 29 13.52 24.21 -5.95
N VAL A 30 13.42 25.16 -4.98
CA VAL A 30 13.38 24.84 -3.54
C VAL A 30 12.04 24.17 -3.18
N ALA A 31 10.93 24.63 -3.74
CA ALA A 31 9.60 24.04 -3.46
C ALA A 31 9.51 22.59 -3.98
N GLU A 32 10.01 22.34 -5.20
CA GLU A 32 10.09 20.97 -5.75
C GLU A 32 11.04 20.07 -4.96
N LEU A 33 12.16 20.62 -4.48
CA LEU A 33 13.09 19.89 -3.61
C LEU A 33 12.41 19.51 -2.30
N LEU A 34 11.70 20.43 -1.66
CA LEU A 34 10.98 20.18 -0.40
C LEU A 34 9.86 19.16 -0.58
N ASP A 35 9.13 19.18 -1.70
CA ASP A 35 8.12 18.15 -2.03
C ASP A 35 8.80 16.77 -2.18
N ARG A 36 9.91 16.66 -2.88
CA ARG A 36 10.67 15.40 -2.97
C ARG A 36 11.16 14.91 -1.61
N ILE A 37 11.75 15.80 -0.79
CA ILE A 37 12.20 15.45 0.57
C ILE A 37 11.02 14.97 1.41
N TRP A 38 9.88 15.64 1.35
CA TRP A 38 8.68 15.24 2.08
C TRP A 38 8.23 13.84 1.67
N ARG A 39 8.09 13.57 0.37
CA ARG A 39 7.67 12.26 -0.15
C ARG A 39 8.63 11.14 0.23
N THR A 40 9.93 11.42 0.30
CA THR A 40 10.95 10.40 0.58
C THR A 40 11.16 10.18 2.08
N ASP A 41 11.15 11.25 2.87
CA ASP A 41 11.66 11.26 4.24
C ASP A 41 10.64 11.68 5.31
N ALA A 42 9.37 11.93 4.94
CA ALA A 42 8.32 12.33 5.89
C ALA A 42 8.25 11.40 7.11
N ALA A 43 8.22 10.09 6.90
CA ALA A 43 8.16 9.10 7.97
C ALA A 43 9.34 9.22 8.95
N GLY A 44 10.55 9.42 8.43
CA GLY A 44 11.75 9.59 9.26
C GLY A 44 11.70 10.89 10.06
N MET A 45 11.38 12.01 9.40
CA MET A 45 11.32 13.32 10.05
C MET A 45 10.21 13.40 11.10
N LEU A 46 8.99 12.94 10.77
CA LEU A 46 7.87 12.86 11.70
C LEU A 46 8.16 11.89 12.85
N GLY A 47 8.77 10.74 12.54
CA GLY A 47 9.15 9.73 13.53
C GLY A 47 10.15 10.27 14.55
N ALA A 48 11.24 10.92 14.07
CA ALA A 48 12.25 11.52 14.93
C ALA A 48 11.67 12.59 15.88
N LEU A 49 10.82 13.48 15.34
CA LEU A 49 10.16 14.51 16.15
C LEU A 49 9.09 13.94 17.07
N SER A 50 8.23 13.02 16.59
CA SER A 50 7.15 12.43 17.39
C SER A 50 7.69 11.61 18.57
N ARG A 51 8.78 10.86 18.35
CA ARG A 51 9.43 10.10 19.42
C ARG A 51 9.92 11.00 20.56
N ARG A 52 10.49 12.16 20.22
CA ARG A 52 11.02 13.11 21.20
C ARG A 52 9.92 13.94 21.88
N LEU A 53 8.95 14.42 21.10
CA LEU A 53 7.86 15.27 21.60
C LEU A 53 6.77 14.45 22.31
N GLY A 54 6.66 13.14 21.99
CA GLY A 54 5.60 12.26 22.49
C GLY A 54 4.21 12.61 21.93
N ASP A 55 4.16 13.39 20.84
CA ASP A 55 2.91 13.89 20.24
C ASP A 55 3.07 14.11 18.75
N PHE A 56 2.19 13.47 17.96
CA PHE A 56 2.23 13.54 16.50
C PHE A 56 1.85 14.93 15.99
N ASP A 57 0.79 15.54 16.55
CA ASP A 57 0.31 16.85 16.10
C ASP A 57 1.38 17.93 16.30
N ARG A 58 2.09 17.87 17.44
CA ARG A 58 3.23 18.78 17.71
C ARG A 58 4.41 18.56 16.77
N ALA A 59 4.70 17.31 16.43
CA ALA A 59 5.76 17.00 15.47
C ALA A 59 5.43 17.52 14.07
N GLU A 60 4.20 17.32 13.63
CA GLU A 60 3.69 17.82 12.36
C GLU A 60 3.73 19.36 12.28
N GLU A 61 3.27 20.03 13.33
CA GLU A 61 3.29 21.49 13.41
C GLU A 61 4.73 22.05 13.38
N ALA A 62 5.62 21.42 14.13
CA ALA A 62 7.04 21.79 14.15
C ALA A 62 7.70 21.63 12.78
N LEU A 63 7.41 20.53 12.08
CA LEU A 63 7.94 20.26 10.76
C LEU A 63 7.35 21.20 9.71
N SER A 64 6.06 21.53 9.81
CA SER A 64 5.40 22.55 8.98
C SER A 64 6.10 23.91 9.09
N ASP A 65 6.42 24.34 10.32
CA ASP A 65 7.16 25.58 10.54
C ASP A 65 8.58 25.53 9.97
N ALA A 66 9.24 24.36 10.04
CA ALA A 66 10.57 24.17 9.46
C ALA A 66 10.55 24.24 7.93
N LEU A 67 9.55 23.64 7.29
CA LEU A 67 9.34 23.73 5.83
C LEU A 67 9.10 25.19 5.39
N ALA A 68 8.25 25.91 6.13
CA ALA A 68 8.01 27.33 5.88
C ALA A 68 9.27 28.18 6.04
N GLU A 69 10.14 27.85 6.98
CA GLU A 69 11.43 28.53 7.17
C GLU A 69 12.41 28.19 6.04
N ALA A 70 12.45 26.94 5.58
CA ALA A 70 13.28 26.52 4.45
C ALA A 70 12.92 27.26 3.17
N LEU A 71 11.61 27.41 2.87
CA LEU A 71 11.12 28.19 1.73
C LEU A 71 11.58 29.64 1.73
N LYS A 72 11.77 30.22 2.93
CA LYS A 72 12.22 31.61 3.06
C LYS A 72 13.72 31.76 2.95
N ARG A 73 14.47 30.80 3.51
CA ARG A 73 15.92 30.95 3.68
C ARG A 73 16.74 30.30 2.57
N TRP A 74 16.35 29.11 2.11
CA TRP A 74 17.14 28.37 1.14
C TRP A 74 17.30 29.03 -0.24
N PRO A 75 16.35 29.84 -0.75
CA PRO A 75 16.58 30.60 -1.97
C PRO A 75 17.79 31.55 -1.89
N ASP A 76 18.04 32.15 -0.72
CA ASP A 76 19.08 33.13 -0.51
C ASP A 76 20.36 32.52 0.11
N GLU A 77 20.20 31.59 1.05
CA GLU A 77 21.33 31.01 1.82
C GLU A 77 21.87 29.71 1.18
N GLY A 78 21.15 29.13 0.21
CA GLY A 78 21.43 27.82 -0.37
C GLY A 78 20.87 26.66 0.45
N VAL A 79 20.76 25.51 -0.21
CA VAL A 79 20.28 24.26 0.42
C VAL A 79 21.40 23.68 1.28
N PRO A 80 21.13 23.33 2.56
CA PRO A 80 22.14 22.74 3.44
C PRO A 80 22.58 21.36 2.96
N GLU A 81 23.77 20.92 3.39
CA GLU A 81 24.34 19.60 3.04
C GLU A 81 23.43 18.44 3.48
N SER A 82 22.79 18.55 4.67
CA SER A 82 21.76 17.63 5.15
C SER A 82 20.42 18.37 5.27
N PRO A 83 19.58 18.40 4.20
CA PRO A 83 18.30 19.09 4.22
C PRO A 83 17.32 18.51 5.25
N THR A 84 17.25 17.18 5.37
CA THR A 84 16.38 16.49 6.34
C THR A 84 16.81 16.75 7.78
N GLY A 85 18.11 16.69 8.07
CA GLY A 85 18.68 17.04 9.38
C GLY A 85 18.41 18.50 9.75
N TRP A 86 18.52 19.42 8.80
CA TRP A 86 18.20 20.84 9.02
C TRP A 86 16.72 21.04 9.34
N LEU A 87 15.81 20.37 8.60
CA LEU A 87 14.36 20.45 8.83
C LEU A 87 14.00 19.92 10.23
N VAL A 88 14.52 18.76 10.62
CA VAL A 88 14.26 18.17 11.94
C VAL A 88 14.83 19.07 13.05
N THR A 89 16.05 19.57 12.91
CA THR A 89 16.67 20.45 13.91
C THR A 89 15.91 21.78 14.02
N THR A 90 15.50 22.36 12.91
CA THR A 90 14.72 23.61 12.88
C THR A 90 13.35 23.41 13.50
N GLY A 91 12.64 22.32 13.12
CA GLY A 91 11.35 21.94 13.71
C GLY A 91 11.47 21.73 15.22
N TRP A 92 12.49 21.01 15.66
CA TRP A 92 12.78 20.82 17.08
C TRP A 92 12.91 22.14 17.84
N ARG A 93 13.70 23.07 17.35
CA ARG A 93 13.86 24.41 17.96
C ARG A 93 12.52 25.16 18.04
N LYS A 94 11.74 25.13 16.95
CA LYS A 94 10.38 25.74 16.91
C LYS A 94 9.45 25.10 17.94
N ALA A 95 9.47 23.76 18.08
CA ALA A 95 8.67 23.04 19.09
C ALA A 95 9.08 23.43 20.52
N LEU A 96 10.37 23.49 20.81
CA LEU A 96 10.87 23.94 22.13
C LEU A 96 10.42 25.37 22.45
N ASP A 97 10.49 26.29 21.49
CA ASP A 97 10.09 27.68 21.70
C ASP A 97 8.58 27.80 21.96
N ARG A 98 7.75 26.95 21.34
CA ARG A 98 6.31 26.86 21.65
C ARG A 98 6.07 26.29 23.06
N LEU A 99 6.73 25.19 23.41
CA LEU A 99 6.61 24.59 24.74
C LEU A 99 7.03 25.57 25.84
N ARG A 100 8.03 26.43 25.60
CA ARG A 100 8.44 27.49 26.54
C ARG A 100 7.34 28.56 26.70
N ARG A 101 6.66 28.92 25.63
CA ARG A 101 5.56 29.91 25.65
C ARG A 101 4.29 29.36 26.30
N ASP A 102 3.99 28.07 26.09
CA ASP A 102 2.79 27.40 26.63
C ASP A 102 2.88 27.15 28.14
N ALA A 103 3.93 27.61 28.82
CA ALA A 103 4.18 27.44 30.27
C ALA A 103 4.14 25.96 30.75
N VAL A 104 4.26 24.99 29.86
CA VAL A 104 4.26 23.56 30.20
C VAL A 104 5.62 23.19 30.76
N GLY A 105 5.70 23.20 32.09
CA GLY A 105 6.75 22.57 32.91
C GLY A 105 8.20 22.88 32.47
N ARG A 106 8.83 23.91 33.05
CA ARG A 106 10.25 24.28 32.80
C ARG A 106 11.21 23.09 32.88
N ALA A 107 10.94 22.13 33.75
CA ALA A 107 11.74 20.90 33.90
C ALA A 107 11.68 20.01 32.66
N LYS A 108 10.49 19.80 32.07
CA LYS A 108 10.30 19.00 30.86
C LYS A 108 10.99 19.67 29.65
N VAL A 109 10.90 20.98 29.53
CA VAL A 109 11.58 21.74 28.46
C VAL A 109 13.09 21.64 28.60
N ALA A 110 13.63 21.74 29.82
CA ALA A 110 15.07 21.60 30.06
C ALA A 110 15.57 20.20 29.73
N GLN A 111 14.82 19.15 30.08
CA GLN A 111 15.14 17.76 29.71
C GLN A 111 15.13 17.55 28.20
N LEU A 112 14.11 18.05 27.51
CA LEU A 112 14.01 17.97 26.05
C LEU A 112 15.12 18.75 25.37
N ALA A 113 15.48 19.93 25.84
CA ALA A 113 16.54 20.76 25.28
C ALA A 113 17.94 20.14 25.38
N ALA A 114 18.17 19.27 26.36
CA ALA A 114 19.44 18.60 26.60
C ALA A 114 19.79 17.55 25.52
N GLU A 115 18.77 17.02 24.82
CA GLU A 115 18.95 15.97 23.81
C GLU A 115 18.27 16.34 22.49
N PRO A 116 18.91 17.13 21.60
CA PRO A 116 18.38 17.42 20.29
C PRO A 116 18.24 16.12 19.46
N PRO A 117 17.26 16.05 18.54
CA PRO A 117 17.13 14.89 17.67
C PRO A 117 18.36 14.79 16.75
N SER A 118 18.82 13.57 16.53
CA SER A 118 19.78 13.22 15.49
C SER A 118 19.11 13.29 14.10
N GLU A 119 19.90 13.14 13.04
CA GLU A 119 19.34 12.94 11.70
C GLU A 119 18.35 11.79 11.68
N PRO A 120 17.23 11.91 10.93
CA PRO A 120 16.24 10.84 10.82
C PRO A 120 16.88 9.55 10.30
N GLY A 121 16.61 8.44 10.96
CA GLY A 121 17.14 7.12 10.63
C GLY A 121 16.09 6.10 10.24
N GLY A 122 16.55 4.89 9.91
CA GLY A 122 15.68 3.76 9.60
C GLY A 122 14.74 3.40 10.74
N ASP A 123 15.21 3.50 11.98
CA ASP A 123 14.41 3.22 13.17
C ASP A 123 13.26 4.23 13.34
N ASP A 124 13.46 5.50 12.99
CA ASP A 124 12.40 6.52 13.05
C ASP A 124 11.30 6.26 12.03
N ARG A 125 11.67 5.84 10.82
CA ARG A 125 10.72 5.45 9.77
C ARG A 125 9.91 4.23 10.20
N LEU A 126 10.60 3.21 10.72
CA LEU A 126 9.96 1.98 11.17
C LEU A 126 9.03 2.25 12.36
N ALA A 127 9.46 3.05 13.33
CA ALA A 127 8.66 3.48 14.46
C ALA A 127 7.36 4.18 14.03
N MET A 128 7.44 5.06 13.02
CA MET A 128 6.27 5.73 12.45
C MET A 128 5.31 4.72 11.81
N VAL A 129 5.81 3.78 11.01
CA VAL A 129 4.98 2.75 10.38
C VAL A 129 4.27 1.89 11.43
N PHE A 130 4.98 1.44 12.48
CA PHE A 130 4.38 0.66 13.57
C PHE A 130 3.33 1.45 14.36
N ALA A 131 3.56 2.73 14.59
CA ALA A 131 2.57 3.60 15.26
C ALA A 131 1.31 3.77 14.41
N CYS A 132 1.46 4.08 13.11
CA CYS A 132 0.34 4.23 12.17
C CYS A 132 -0.48 2.96 11.99
N CYS A 133 0.16 1.78 12.10
CA CYS A 133 -0.47 0.48 11.95
C CYS A 133 -0.86 -0.16 13.29
N HIS A 134 -0.93 0.62 14.38
CA HIS A 134 -1.26 0.06 15.71
C HIS A 134 -2.61 -0.65 15.69
N PRO A 135 -2.75 -1.86 16.29
CA PRO A 135 -3.99 -2.63 16.27
C PRO A 135 -5.17 -1.92 16.94
N ASP A 136 -4.94 -1.02 17.89
CA ASP A 136 -5.97 -0.20 18.53
C ASP A 136 -6.63 0.83 17.61
N LEU A 137 -6.04 1.09 16.44
CA LEU A 137 -6.64 1.93 15.42
C LEU A 137 -7.53 1.10 14.50
N ALA A 138 -8.69 1.65 14.11
CA ALA A 138 -9.54 1.03 13.09
C ALA A 138 -8.80 0.94 11.74
N GLU A 139 -9.04 -0.12 10.98
CA GLU A 139 -8.35 -0.37 9.70
C GLU A 139 -8.37 0.82 8.73
N PRO A 140 -9.52 1.51 8.47
CA PRO A 140 -9.52 2.67 7.59
C PRO A 140 -8.69 3.85 8.11
N ALA A 141 -8.52 3.94 9.43
CA ALA A 141 -7.67 4.95 10.06
C ALA A 141 -6.19 4.59 9.90
N ARG A 142 -5.83 3.31 10.09
CA ARG A 142 -4.46 2.80 9.86
C ARG A 142 -4.00 3.09 8.44
N VAL A 143 -4.82 2.72 7.45
CA VAL A 143 -4.51 2.94 6.02
C VAL A 143 -4.31 4.43 5.72
N ALA A 144 -5.26 5.29 6.11
CA ALA A 144 -5.17 6.73 5.86
C ALA A 144 -3.95 7.36 6.55
N LEU A 145 -3.69 6.99 7.79
CA LEU A 145 -2.58 7.53 8.57
C LEU A 145 -1.22 7.06 8.05
N THR A 146 -1.11 5.81 7.61
CA THR A 146 0.12 5.27 6.99
C THR A 146 0.44 6.00 5.69
N LEU A 147 -0.54 6.22 4.82
CA LEU A 147 -0.34 6.99 3.59
C LEU A 147 0.06 8.43 3.88
N TYR A 148 -0.55 9.04 4.87
CA TYR A 148 -0.25 10.41 5.27
C TYR A 148 1.17 10.54 5.86
N ALA A 149 1.48 9.74 6.87
CA ALA A 149 2.68 9.91 7.68
C ALA A 149 3.89 9.11 7.15
N ALA A 150 3.68 7.96 6.51
CA ALA A 150 4.77 7.11 6.02
C ALA A 150 5.07 7.30 4.54
N SER A 151 4.06 7.62 3.71
CA SER A 151 4.25 7.88 2.27
C SER A 151 4.23 9.37 1.91
N GLY A 152 3.96 10.26 2.86
CA GLY A 152 3.96 11.71 2.65
C GLY A 152 2.85 12.22 1.70
N LEU A 153 1.78 11.43 1.50
CA LEU A 153 0.66 11.85 0.66
C LEU A 153 -0.18 12.94 1.36
N SER A 154 -0.61 13.93 0.59
CA SER A 154 -1.53 14.96 1.09
C SER A 154 -2.91 14.37 1.38
N THR A 155 -3.68 15.04 2.25
CA THR A 155 -5.08 14.66 2.53
C THR A 155 -5.93 14.63 1.26
N ALA A 156 -5.67 15.51 0.30
CA ALA A 156 -6.38 15.58 -0.97
C ALA A 156 -6.07 14.39 -1.88
N GLU A 157 -4.79 14.01 -1.99
CA GLU A 157 -4.36 12.82 -2.74
C GLU A 157 -5.00 11.55 -2.17
N ILE A 158 -4.98 11.38 -0.83
CA ILE A 158 -5.59 10.24 -0.15
C ILE A 158 -7.12 10.25 -0.36
N ALA A 159 -7.79 11.40 -0.23
CA ALA A 159 -9.22 11.53 -0.45
C ALA A 159 -9.60 11.12 -1.89
N THR A 160 -8.83 11.58 -2.87
CA THR A 160 -9.01 11.24 -4.29
C THR A 160 -8.79 9.75 -4.54
N ALA A 161 -7.73 9.18 -3.95
CA ALA A 161 -7.41 7.75 -4.09
C ALA A 161 -8.54 6.85 -3.55
N PHE A 162 -9.17 7.24 -2.44
CA PHE A 162 -10.26 6.48 -1.81
C PHE A 162 -11.66 6.90 -2.28
N LEU A 163 -11.76 7.82 -3.24
CA LEU A 163 -13.05 8.34 -3.76
C LEU A 163 -13.98 8.85 -2.64
N VAL A 164 -13.42 9.52 -1.66
CA VAL A 164 -14.17 10.17 -0.58
C VAL A 164 -13.99 11.67 -0.63
N PRO A 165 -14.98 12.48 -0.16
CA PRO A 165 -14.82 13.92 -0.06
C PRO A 165 -13.63 14.32 0.82
N LEU A 166 -12.90 15.37 0.44
CA LEU A 166 -11.76 15.88 1.21
C LEU A 166 -12.10 16.14 2.70
N PRO A 167 -13.24 16.74 3.07
CA PRO A 167 -13.60 16.92 4.48
C PRO A 167 -13.74 15.59 5.24
N THR A 168 -14.24 14.55 4.58
CA THR A 168 -14.39 13.22 5.17
C THR A 168 -13.01 12.59 5.48
N MET A 169 -12.06 12.72 4.56
CA MET A 169 -10.69 12.22 4.77
C MET A 169 -9.98 13.05 5.85
N ALA A 170 -10.09 14.36 5.84
CA ALA A 170 -9.54 15.23 6.88
C ALA A 170 -10.06 14.87 8.26
N GLN A 171 -11.37 14.61 8.40
CA GLN A 171 -11.97 14.16 9.65
C GLN A 171 -11.48 12.77 10.08
N ARG A 172 -11.28 11.84 9.12
CA ARG A 172 -10.71 10.51 9.39
C ARG A 172 -9.29 10.61 9.94
N LEU A 173 -8.43 11.39 9.31
CA LEU A 173 -7.05 11.63 9.76
C LEU A 173 -7.02 12.32 11.13
N SER A 174 -7.83 13.34 11.34
CA SER A 174 -7.92 14.02 12.63
C SER A 174 -8.34 13.08 13.78
N ARG A 175 -9.31 12.20 13.52
CA ARG A 175 -9.71 11.16 14.48
C ARG A 175 -8.58 10.16 14.75
N ALA A 176 -7.89 9.70 13.69
CA ALA A 176 -6.76 8.77 13.82
C ALA A 176 -5.63 9.37 14.66
N LYS A 177 -5.23 10.62 14.39
CA LYS A 177 -4.22 11.35 15.18
C LYS A 177 -4.64 11.49 16.65
N ARG A 178 -5.92 11.81 16.90
CA ARG A 178 -6.46 11.88 18.25
C ARG A 178 -6.38 10.52 18.96
N GLN A 179 -6.72 9.42 18.27
CA GLN A 179 -6.62 8.06 18.83
C GLN A 179 -5.17 7.70 19.19
N LEU A 180 -4.18 8.06 18.36
CA LEU A 180 -2.75 7.87 18.71
C LEU A 180 -2.44 8.48 20.08
N ARG A 181 -2.92 9.69 20.33
CA ARG A 181 -2.69 10.42 21.59
C ARG A 181 -3.49 9.84 22.75
N GLU A 182 -4.78 9.55 22.56
CA GLU A 182 -5.68 9.03 23.61
C GLU A 182 -5.26 7.65 24.10
N HIS A 183 -4.78 6.77 23.19
CA HIS A 183 -4.27 5.45 23.53
C HIS A 183 -2.80 5.45 23.97
N GLY A 184 -2.15 6.60 23.99
CA GLY A 184 -0.73 6.71 24.38
C GLY A 184 0.21 5.91 23.49
N ILE A 185 -0.12 5.78 22.19
CA ILE A 185 0.68 5.01 21.23
C ILE A 185 2.05 5.69 21.09
N ARG A 186 3.10 4.92 21.37
CA ARG A 186 4.48 5.41 21.31
C ARG A 186 5.05 5.29 19.90
N PHE A 187 5.88 6.25 19.54
CA PHE A 187 6.63 6.27 18.27
C PHE A 187 7.99 5.58 18.48
N GLU A 188 7.95 4.28 18.67
CA GLU A 188 9.13 3.45 18.89
C GLU A 188 9.02 2.15 18.10
N VAL A 189 10.14 1.60 17.69
CA VAL A 189 10.17 0.27 17.10
C VAL A 189 9.89 -0.73 18.21
N PRO A 190 8.86 -1.57 18.10
CA PRO A 190 8.61 -2.59 19.11
C PRO A 190 9.81 -3.55 19.18
N PRO A 191 10.07 -4.16 20.35
CA PRO A 191 11.13 -5.14 20.44
C PRO A 191 10.80 -6.38 19.58
N PRO A 192 11.83 -7.13 19.11
CA PRO A 192 11.63 -8.27 18.20
C PRO A 192 10.63 -9.32 18.67
N GLU A 193 10.49 -9.48 19.98
CA GLU A 193 9.55 -10.42 20.60
C GLU A 193 8.08 -10.06 20.31
N GLN A 194 7.80 -8.79 20.00
CA GLN A 194 6.47 -8.30 19.68
C GLN A 194 6.19 -8.28 18.16
N TYR A 195 7.17 -8.65 17.31
CA TYR A 195 6.97 -8.62 15.86
C TYR A 195 5.89 -9.62 15.41
N ALA A 196 5.79 -10.77 16.06
CA ALA A 196 4.75 -11.74 15.74
C ALA A 196 3.33 -11.14 15.83
N ASP A 197 3.10 -10.24 16.79
CA ASP A 197 1.79 -9.62 17.03
C ASP A 197 1.60 -8.32 16.23
N ARG A 198 2.68 -7.58 15.98
CA ARG A 198 2.60 -6.22 15.42
C ARG A 198 2.83 -6.18 13.90
N LEU A 199 3.76 -6.97 13.38
CA LEU A 199 4.12 -6.98 11.96
C LEU A 199 2.98 -7.41 11.04
N PRO A 200 2.12 -8.39 11.37
CA PRO A 200 0.99 -8.75 10.51
C PRO A 200 0.08 -7.56 10.19
N ALA A 201 -0.19 -6.69 11.15
CA ALA A 201 -1.01 -5.49 10.94
C ALA A 201 -0.34 -4.49 9.98
N VAL A 202 0.98 -4.32 10.07
CA VAL A 202 1.77 -3.49 9.15
C VAL A 202 1.68 -4.05 7.73
N LEU A 203 1.94 -5.34 7.56
CA LEU A 203 1.93 -5.98 6.26
C LEU A 203 0.53 -5.96 5.62
N ALA A 204 -0.53 -6.17 6.42
CA ALA A 204 -1.90 -6.08 5.96
C ALA A 204 -2.26 -4.67 5.46
N VAL A 205 -1.84 -3.62 6.18
CA VAL A 205 -2.08 -2.23 5.75
C VAL A 205 -1.36 -1.93 4.43
N ILE A 206 -0.10 -2.33 4.28
CA ILE A 206 0.66 -2.13 3.04
C ILE A 206 -0.01 -2.89 1.87
N TYR A 207 -0.47 -4.12 2.11
CA TYR A 207 -1.21 -4.90 1.11
C TYR A 207 -2.52 -4.21 0.70
N LEU A 208 -3.27 -3.63 1.66
CA LEU A 208 -4.50 -2.88 1.37
C LEU A 208 -4.21 -1.61 0.55
N VAL A 209 -3.16 -0.86 0.87
CA VAL A 209 -2.71 0.30 0.09
C VAL A 209 -2.43 -0.10 -1.36
N PHE A 210 -1.68 -1.17 -1.55
CA PHE A 210 -1.39 -1.69 -2.88
C PHE A 210 -2.66 -2.09 -3.63
N ASN A 211 -3.55 -2.88 -3.01
CA ASN A 211 -4.76 -3.39 -3.64
C ASN A 211 -5.71 -2.27 -4.05
N GLU A 212 -5.86 -1.22 -3.24
CA GLU A 212 -6.68 -0.06 -3.58
C GLU A 212 -6.22 0.61 -4.88
N GLY A 213 -4.89 0.71 -5.08
CA GLY A 213 -4.33 1.22 -6.32
C GLY A 213 -4.37 0.23 -7.50
N TYR A 214 -4.15 -1.05 -7.21
CA TYR A 214 -3.97 -2.09 -8.22
C TYR A 214 -5.29 -2.62 -8.81
N LEU A 215 -6.35 -2.73 -8.00
CA LEU A 215 -7.66 -3.26 -8.42
C LEU A 215 -8.55 -2.21 -9.04
N SER A 216 -8.36 -0.96 -8.72
CA SER A 216 -9.19 0.11 -9.20
C SER A 216 -8.75 0.60 -10.57
N SER A 217 -9.29 -0.01 -11.60
CA SER A 217 -9.33 0.34 -13.04
C SER A 217 -8.29 1.33 -13.57
N GLY A 218 -7.57 0.94 -14.63
CA GLY A 218 -6.50 1.65 -15.34
C GLY A 218 -6.82 3.02 -15.94
N ARG A 219 -7.84 3.74 -15.50
CA ARG A 219 -8.20 5.09 -15.98
C ARG A 219 -7.64 6.22 -15.11
N SER A 220 -7.18 5.95 -13.88
CA SER A 220 -6.66 6.98 -12.99
C SER A 220 -5.16 6.79 -12.79
N ALA A 221 -4.36 7.73 -13.28
CA ALA A 221 -2.91 7.79 -13.03
C ALA A 221 -2.60 7.78 -11.53
N GLN A 222 -3.39 8.51 -10.72
CA GLN A 222 -3.28 8.60 -9.27
C GLN A 222 -3.42 7.25 -8.56
N ARG A 223 -4.20 6.31 -9.10
CA ARG A 223 -4.34 4.98 -8.52
C ARG A 223 -3.15 4.06 -8.82
N ARG A 224 -2.49 4.24 -9.98
CA ARG A 224 -1.19 3.59 -10.23
C ARG A 224 -0.12 4.07 -9.27
N GLU A 225 -0.12 5.35 -8.92
CA GLU A 225 0.77 5.92 -7.91
C GLU A 225 0.55 5.29 -6.55
N LEU A 226 -0.71 5.09 -6.14
CA LEU A 226 -1.02 4.41 -4.87
C LEU A 226 -0.52 2.95 -4.84
N ALA A 227 -0.66 2.19 -5.94
CA ALA A 227 -0.08 0.85 -6.01
C ALA A 227 1.44 0.88 -5.93
N ARG A 228 2.08 1.87 -6.55
CA ARG A 228 3.52 2.10 -6.46
C ARG A 228 3.95 2.41 -5.02
N GLU A 229 3.23 3.29 -4.34
CA GLU A 229 3.47 3.59 -2.91
C GLU A 229 3.40 2.32 -2.04
N GLY A 230 2.44 1.44 -2.30
CA GLY A 230 2.37 0.13 -1.63
C GLY A 230 3.62 -0.72 -1.84
N VAL A 231 4.15 -0.75 -3.08
CA VAL A 231 5.40 -1.46 -3.40
C VAL A 231 6.58 -0.82 -2.66
N ASP A 232 6.68 0.50 -2.68
CA ASP A 232 7.80 1.23 -2.07
C ASP A 232 7.79 1.10 -0.54
N LEU A 233 6.61 1.17 0.11
CA LEU A 233 6.45 0.87 1.53
C LEU A 233 6.87 -0.58 1.87
N ALA A 234 6.45 -1.56 1.07
CA ALA A 234 6.82 -2.95 1.29
C ALA A 234 8.33 -3.16 1.19
N ARG A 235 8.99 -2.52 0.21
CA ARG A 235 10.46 -2.54 0.07
C ARG A 235 11.16 -1.92 1.27
N GLN A 236 10.67 -0.78 1.74
CA GLN A 236 11.23 -0.10 2.92
C GLN A 236 11.14 -0.99 4.16
N VAL A 237 9.96 -1.55 4.44
CA VAL A 237 9.78 -2.43 5.61
C VAL A 237 10.65 -3.69 5.49
N ALA A 238 10.73 -4.30 4.30
CA ALA A 238 11.61 -5.46 4.08
C ALA A 238 13.09 -5.12 4.26
N GLY A 239 13.52 -3.92 3.85
CA GLY A 239 14.89 -3.44 4.05
C GLY A 239 15.23 -3.14 5.50
N LEU A 240 14.28 -2.59 6.26
CA LEU A 240 14.43 -2.28 7.69
C LEU A 240 14.33 -3.54 8.58
N LEU A 241 13.64 -4.58 8.10
CA LEU A 241 13.43 -5.84 8.81
C LEU A 241 13.98 -7.04 8.02
N PRO A 242 15.30 -7.13 7.75
CA PRO A 242 15.87 -8.15 6.88
C PRO A 242 15.76 -9.59 7.43
N ARG A 243 15.49 -9.72 8.73
CA ARG A 243 15.29 -11.02 9.41
C ARG A 243 13.82 -11.45 9.45
N GLU A 244 12.90 -10.65 8.89
CA GLU A 244 11.47 -10.96 8.83
C GLU A 244 11.08 -11.37 7.39
N PRO A 245 11.05 -12.70 7.10
CA PRO A 245 10.88 -13.20 5.74
C PRO A 245 9.50 -12.87 5.15
N GLU A 246 8.46 -12.66 5.98
CA GLU A 246 7.14 -12.24 5.49
C GLU A 246 7.13 -10.80 4.98
N ALA A 247 7.94 -9.91 5.55
CA ALA A 247 8.12 -8.57 4.98
C ALA A 247 8.74 -8.63 3.58
N ALA A 248 9.77 -9.46 3.41
CA ALA A 248 10.38 -9.72 2.10
C ALA A 248 9.42 -10.45 1.13
N GLY A 249 8.59 -11.36 1.66
CA GLY A 249 7.54 -12.07 0.94
C GLY A 249 6.49 -11.11 0.39
N LEU A 250 6.00 -10.18 1.20
CA LEU A 250 5.06 -9.16 0.76
C LEU A 250 5.69 -8.26 -0.30
N ALA A 251 6.91 -7.77 -0.10
CA ALA A 251 7.57 -6.94 -1.10
C ALA A 251 7.70 -7.67 -2.44
N ALA A 252 8.11 -8.93 -2.45
CA ALA A 252 8.19 -9.74 -3.66
C ALA A 252 6.81 -9.95 -4.32
N LEU A 253 5.76 -10.19 -3.53
CA LEU A 253 4.39 -10.33 -4.03
C LEU A 253 3.92 -9.08 -4.77
N LEU A 254 4.08 -7.91 -4.14
CA LEU A 254 3.64 -6.65 -4.72
C LEU A 254 4.46 -6.26 -5.96
N GLU A 255 5.78 -6.49 -5.93
CA GLU A 255 6.66 -6.29 -7.09
C GLU A 255 6.25 -7.16 -8.28
N LEU A 256 5.98 -8.47 -8.07
CA LEU A 256 5.54 -9.40 -9.10
C LEU A 256 4.20 -8.98 -9.73
N HIS A 257 3.27 -8.50 -8.92
CA HIS A 257 2.01 -7.98 -9.42
C HIS A 257 2.19 -6.67 -10.19
N TYR A 258 2.96 -5.72 -9.64
CA TYR A 258 3.16 -4.41 -10.24
C TYR A 258 3.95 -4.47 -11.56
N ALA A 259 4.89 -5.40 -11.68
CA ALA A 259 5.65 -5.64 -12.91
C ALA A 259 4.78 -5.97 -14.13
N ARG A 260 3.51 -6.35 -13.93
CA ARG A 260 2.54 -6.66 -14.99
C ARG A 260 1.53 -5.55 -15.22
N ALA A 261 1.61 -4.45 -14.46
CA ALA A 261 0.59 -3.40 -14.42
C ALA A 261 0.26 -2.84 -15.83
N ASP A 262 1.29 -2.66 -16.68
CA ASP A 262 1.12 -2.11 -18.04
C ASP A 262 0.42 -3.04 -19.03
N ALA A 263 0.40 -4.35 -18.76
CA ALA A 263 -0.28 -5.34 -19.61
C ALA A 263 -1.69 -5.68 -19.12
N ARG A 264 -2.12 -5.13 -17.98
CA ARG A 264 -3.34 -5.57 -17.30
C ARG A 264 -4.62 -4.93 -17.83
N PHE A 265 -4.49 -3.76 -18.44
CA PHE A 265 -5.61 -3.03 -18.99
C PHE A 265 -5.32 -2.63 -20.45
N ASP A 266 -6.37 -2.60 -21.27
CA ASP A 266 -6.30 -2.04 -22.62
C ASP A 266 -6.42 -0.50 -22.59
N SER A 267 -6.35 0.11 -23.78
CA SER A 267 -6.47 1.57 -23.96
C SER A 267 -7.82 2.16 -23.53
N TRP A 268 -8.85 1.33 -23.39
CA TRP A 268 -10.18 1.72 -22.93
C TRP A 268 -10.37 1.46 -21.41
N GLY A 269 -9.34 0.94 -20.72
CA GLY A 269 -9.41 0.61 -19.29
C GLY A 269 -10.12 -0.71 -18.99
N ARG A 270 -10.28 -1.60 -19.98
CA ARG A 270 -10.88 -2.93 -19.77
C ARG A 270 -9.82 -3.92 -19.29
N ILE A 271 -10.21 -4.80 -18.37
CA ILE A 271 -9.33 -5.85 -17.86
C ILE A 271 -8.93 -6.82 -18.98
N ILE A 272 -7.62 -7.06 -19.09
CA ILE A 272 -7.00 -8.12 -19.91
C ILE A 272 -6.69 -9.29 -18.98
N LEU A 273 -7.27 -10.45 -19.23
CA LEU A 273 -7.03 -11.66 -18.45
C LEU A 273 -5.59 -12.13 -18.60
N LEU A 274 -5.09 -12.86 -17.61
CA LEU A 274 -3.67 -13.24 -17.51
C LEU A 274 -3.17 -14.05 -18.72
N ASP A 275 -4.01 -14.91 -19.28
CA ASP A 275 -3.77 -15.70 -20.49
C ASP A 275 -3.66 -14.85 -21.76
N GLN A 276 -4.27 -13.67 -21.77
CA GLN A 276 -4.34 -12.71 -22.89
C GLN A 276 -3.32 -11.57 -22.76
N GLN A 277 -2.62 -11.46 -21.62
CA GLN A 277 -1.65 -10.40 -21.42
C GLN A 277 -0.40 -10.56 -22.30
N ASP A 278 -0.01 -9.47 -22.97
CA ASP A 278 1.27 -9.42 -23.69
C ASP A 278 2.44 -9.36 -22.69
N ARG A 279 3.12 -10.50 -22.50
CA ARG A 279 4.24 -10.64 -21.57
C ARG A 279 5.47 -9.82 -21.96
N ARG A 280 5.57 -9.27 -23.17
CA ARG A 280 6.64 -8.34 -23.59
C ARG A 280 6.50 -6.98 -22.91
N ARG A 281 5.30 -6.65 -22.43
CA ARG A 281 5.01 -5.43 -21.67
C ARG A 281 5.27 -5.58 -20.16
N TRP A 282 5.66 -6.76 -19.70
CA TRP A 282 6.00 -7.00 -18.30
C TRP A 282 7.42 -6.53 -18.02
N ASP A 283 7.63 -5.91 -16.86
CA ASP A 283 8.96 -5.53 -16.38
C ASP A 283 9.73 -6.79 -15.93
N ARG A 284 10.53 -7.33 -16.84
CA ARG A 284 11.32 -8.55 -16.60
C ARG A 284 12.36 -8.37 -15.53
N ALA A 285 13.01 -7.21 -15.47
CA ALA A 285 14.01 -6.93 -14.46
C ALA A 285 13.39 -6.90 -13.06
N ALA A 286 12.23 -6.25 -12.89
CA ALA A 286 11.50 -6.25 -11.64
C ALA A 286 11.06 -7.67 -11.23
N ILE A 287 10.59 -8.50 -12.17
CA ILE A 287 10.21 -9.90 -11.91
C ILE A 287 11.40 -10.71 -11.39
N GLU A 288 12.58 -10.58 -12.02
CA GLU A 288 13.79 -11.29 -11.61
C GLU A 288 14.26 -10.87 -10.21
N GLN A 289 14.26 -9.57 -9.93
CA GLN A 289 14.62 -9.04 -8.61
C GLN A 289 13.64 -9.51 -7.51
N ALA A 290 12.34 -9.49 -7.79
CA ALA A 290 11.33 -9.99 -6.87
C ALA A 290 11.50 -11.50 -6.60
N ALA A 291 11.80 -12.29 -7.64
CA ALA A 291 12.08 -13.72 -7.48
C ALA A 291 13.34 -13.98 -6.66
N LEU A 292 14.40 -13.18 -6.80
CA LEU A 292 15.60 -13.26 -5.98
C LEU A 292 15.30 -12.94 -4.51
N ARG A 293 14.54 -11.88 -4.26
CA ARG A 293 14.07 -11.49 -2.92
C ARG A 293 13.28 -12.63 -2.26
N LEU A 294 12.32 -13.20 -2.99
CA LEU A 294 11.51 -14.31 -2.50
C LEU A 294 12.38 -15.53 -2.14
N ARG A 295 13.32 -15.92 -3.01
CA ARG A 295 14.24 -17.02 -2.72
C ARG A 295 15.07 -16.79 -1.46
N ALA A 296 15.52 -15.53 -1.24
CA ALA A 296 16.23 -15.16 -0.03
C ALA A 296 15.36 -15.27 1.23
N ALA A 297 14.08 -14.87 1.13
CA ALA A 297 13.11 -14.99 2.21
C ALA A 297 12.83 -16.47 2.57
N VAL A 298 12.56 -17.31 1.55
CA VAL A 298 12.27 -18.74 1.75
C VAL A 298 13.44 -19.48 2.41
N ARG A 299 14.70 -19.13 2.08
CA ARG A 299 15.88 -19.71 2.73
C ARG A 299 15.99 -19.47 4.23
N GLN A 300 15.25 -18.50 4.77
CA GLN A 300 15.19 -18.26 6.23
C GLN A 300 14.35 -19.32 6.99
N GLY A 301 13.64 -20.20 6.29
CA GLY A 301 12.95 -21.35 6.87
C GLY A 301 11.63 -21.07 7.58
N ARG A 302 11.18 -19.80 7.66
CA ARG A 302 9.90 -19.37 8.24
C ARG A 302 8.97 -18.94 7.11
N THR A 303 8.17 -19.87 6.58
CA THR A 303 7.25 -19.59 5.47
C THR A 303 5.89 -19.12 6.01
N GLY A 304 5.41 -17.98 5.51
CA GLY A 304 4.10 -17.44 5.82
C GLY A 304 3.26 -17.18 4.57
N PRO A 305 2.05 -16.61 4.75
CA PRO A 305 1.09 -16.44 3.66
C PRO A 305 1.57 -15.55 2.51
N TYR A 306 2.30 -14.47 2.77
CA TYR A 306 2.78 -13.59 1.70
C TYR A 306 3.87 -14.24 0.85
N GLN A 307 4.77 -15.02 1.45
CA GLN A 307 5.76 -15.79 0.69
C GLN A 307 5.11 -16.83 -0.21
N LEU A 308 4.06 -17.52 0.26
CA LEU A 308 3.32 -18.51 -0.53
C LEU A 308 2.58 -17.86 -1.70
N GLN A 309 1.90 -16.73 -1.46
CA GLN A 309 1.26 -15.94 -2.50
C GLN A 309 2.28 -15.40 -3.52
N ALA A 310 3.45 -14.92 -3.05
CA ALA A 310 4.53 -14.50 -3.93
C ALA A 310 5.08 -15.66 -4.77
N GLY A 311 5.15 -16.87 -4.21
CA GLY A 311 5.53 -18.09 -4.94
C GLY A 311 4.58 -18.39 -6.09
N ILE A 312 3.27 -18.31 -5.85
CA ILE A 312 2.23 -18.47 -6.88
C ILE A 312 2.38 -17.40 -7.97
N ALA A 313 2.53 -16.13 -7.56
CA ALA A 313 2.72 -15.03 -8.50
C ALA A 313 4.02 -15.20 -9.33
N ALA A 314 5.10 -15.70 -8.72
CA ALA A 314 6.37 -15.97 -9.40
C ALA A 314 6.26 -17.09 -10.43
N LEU A 315 5.53 -18.18 -10.14
CA LEU A 315 5.28 -19.25 -11.11
C LEU A 315 4.59 -18.74 -12.37
N HIS A 316 3.62 -17.82 -12.22
CA HIS A 316 2.98 -17.16 -13.35
C HIS A 316 3.89 -16.17 -14.06
N ALA A 317 4.65 -15.37 -13.33
CA ALA A 317 5.47 -14.30 -13.91
C ALA A 317 6.72 -14.80 -14.64
N LEU A 318 7.32 -15.89 -14.14
CA LEU A 318 8.52 -16.49 -14.72
C LEU A 318 8.22 -17.42 -15.90
N ALA A 319 7.01 -17.98 -16.00
CA ALA A 319 6.61 -18.78 -17.14
C ALA A 319 6.71 -17.97 -18.44
N THR A 320 7.21 -18.56 -19.51
CA THR A 320 7.34 -17.90 -20.81
C THR A 320 5.99 -17.68 -21.51
N SER A 321 4.99 -18.50 -21.21
CA SER A 321 3.59 -18.31 -21.65
C SER A 321 2.64 -18.83 -20.57
N TYR A 322 1.36 -18.54 -20.72
CA TYR A 322 0.31 -19.06 -19.81
C TYR A 322 0.23 -20.59 -19.86
N ALA A 323 0.38 -21.15 -21.06
CA ALA A 323 0.27 -22.60 -21.31
C ALA A 323 1.37 -23.43 -20.64
N VAL A 324 2.55 -22.84 -20.39
CA VAL A 324 3.68 -23.55 -19.74
C VAL A 324 3.80 -23.22 -18.25
N THR A 325 2.78 -22.57 -17.67
CA THR A 325 2.72 -22.39 -16.22
C THR A 325 2.64 -23.76 -15.53
N ASN A 326 3.49 -23.99 -14.51
CA ASN A 326 3.44 -25.21 -13.72
C ASN A 326 2.24 -25.18 -12.75
N TRP A 327 1.10 -25.59 -13.24
CA TRP A 327 -0.16 -25.58 -12.48
C TRP A 327 -0.18 -26.56 -11.32
N ALA A 328 0.60 -27.64 -11.40
CA ALA A 328 0.74 -28.59 -10.29
C ALA A 328 1.43 -27.91 -9.08
N ASP A 329 2.50 -27.16 -9.33
CA ASP A 329 3.18 -26.39 -8.28
C ASP A 329 2.31 -25.24 -7.76
N VAL A 330 1.56 -24.56 -8.64
CA VAL A 330 0.60 -23.51 -8.22
C VAL A 330 -0.43 -24.11 -7.26
N ARG A 331 -1.02 -25.25 -7.60
CA ARG A 331 -1.98 -25.95 -6.75
C ARG A 331 -1.36 -26.37 -5.41
N ALA A 332 -0.16 -26.93 -5.43
CA ALA A 332 0.56 -27.32 -4.21
C ALA A 332 0.86 -26.12 -3.29
N LEU A 333 1.19 -24.96 -3.85
CA LEU A 333 1.34 -23.73 -3.06
C LEU A 333 0.02 -23.25 -2.45
N TYR A 334 -1.12 -23.41 -3.14
CA TYR A 334 -2.43 -23.13 -2.55
C TYR A 334 -2.79 -24.10 -1.43
N ASP A 335 -2.43 -25.41 -1.53
CA ASP A 335 -2.61 -26.37 -0.43
C ASP A 335 -1.82 -25.92 0.82
N ARG A 336 -0.57 -25.47 0.64
CA ARG A 336 0.25 -24.93 1.73
C ARG A 336 -0.31 -23.60 2.26
N LEU A 337 -0.79 -22.74 1.38
CA LEU A 337 -1.40 -21.45 1.78
C LEU A 337 -2.65 -21.68 2.64
N TYR A 338 -3.51 -22.62 2.24
CA TYR A 338 -4.69 -22.98 3.01
C TYR A 338 -4.36 -23.51 4.41
N ALA A 339 -3.26 -24.24 4.54
CA ALA A 339 -2.83 -24.77 5.83
C ALA A 339 -2.39 -23.67 6.83
N VAL A 340 -1.91 -22.51 6.35
CA VAL A 340 -1.46 -21.39 7.19
C VAL A 340 -2.48 -20.24 7.26
N ASP A 341 -3.34 -20.12 6.26
CA ASP A 341 -4.39 -19.10 6.15
C ASP A 341 -5.67 -19.76 5.58
N PRO A 342 -6.45 -20.47 6.42
CA PRO A 342 -7.64 -21.18 5.97
C PRO A 342 -8.76 -20.19 5.59
N SER A 343 -8.94 -20.01 4.28
CA SER A 343 -9.92 -19.10 3.70
C SER A 343 -10.65 -19.77 2.54
N PRO A 344 -12.00 -19.62 2.43
CA PRO A 344 -12.76 -20.10 1.27
C PRO A 344 -12.26 -19.51 -0.06
N VAL A 345 -11.72 -18.28 -0.04
CA VAL A 345 -11.16 -17.65 -1.23
C VAL A 345 -9.86 -18.33 -1.67
N VAL A 346 -9.04 -18.81 -0.72
CA VAL A 346 -7.84 -19.62 -1.03
C VAL A 346 -8.24 -20.92 -1.71
N LEU A 347 -9.29 -21.60 -1.21
CA LEU A 347 -9.83 -22.83 -1.84
C LEU A 347 -10.42 -22.57 -3.23
N LEU A 348 -11.12 -21.44 -3.43
CA LEU A 348 -11.61 -21.04 -4.75
C LEU A 348 -10.45 -20.87 -5.74
N ASN A 349 -9.39 -20.18 -5.36
CA ASN A 349 -8.22 -19.99 -6.20
C ASN A 349 -7.46 -21.30 -6.45
N ARG A 350 -7.43 -22.21 -5.46
CA ARG A 350 -6.92 -23.57 -5.64
C ARG A 350 -7.72 -24.34 -6.70
N ALA A 351 -9.05 -24.26 -6.66
CA ALA A 351 -9.92 -24.89 -7.63
C ALA A 351 -9.65 -24.39 -9.06
N VAL A 352 -9.35 -23.10 -9.24
CA VAL A 352 -8.91 -22.57 -10.54
C VAL A 352 -7.60 -23.25 -10.98
N ALA A 353 -6.64 -23.46 -10.09
CA ALA A 353 -5.41 -24.21 -10.41
C ALA A 353 -5.70 -25.68 -10.70
N THR A 354 -6.64 -26.32 -9.99
CA THR A 354 -7.10 -27.70 -10.22
C THR A 354 -7.62 -27.90 -11.65
N ARG A 355 -8.32 -26.90 -12.21
CA ARG A 355 -8.80 -26.94 -13.61
C ARG A 355 -7.68 -27.28 -14.59
N PHE A 356 -6.51 -26.67 -14.41
CA PHE A 356 -5.38 -26.83 -15.33
C PHE A 356 -4.46 -27.99 -14.95
N ALA A 357 -4.35 -28.31 -13.66
CA ALA A 357 -3.49 -29.39 -13.17
C ALA A 357 -4.14 -30.77 -13.27
N VAL A 358 -5.46 -30.86 -13.11
CA VAL A 358 -6.22 -32.11 -13.02
C VAL A 358 -7.33 -32.17 -14.05
N GLY A 359 -8.13 -31.11 -14.17
CA GLY A 359 -9.22 -31.01 -15.13
C GLY A 359 -10.40 -30.17 -14.63
N PRO A 360 -11.34 -29.79 -15.55
CA PRO A 360 -12.43 -28.89 -15.22
C PRO A 360 -13.52 -29.55 -14.33
N ALA A 361 -13.77 -30.86 -14.44
CA ALA A 361 -14.81 -31.51 -13.64
C ALA A 361 -14.43 -31.56 -12.14
N PRO A 362 -13.25 -32.06 -11.72
CA PRO A 362 -12.82 -31.97 -10.32
C PRO A 362 -12.75 -30.53 -9.79
N ALA A 363 -12.39 -29.56 -10.64
CA ALA A 363 -12.37 -28.15 -10.25
C ALA A 363 -13.77 -27.61 -9.98
N LEU A 364 -14.78 -28.02 -10.76
CA LEU A 364 -16.18 -27.65 -10.52
C LEU A 364 -16.68 -28.21 -9.20
N ASP A 365 -16.35 -29.46 -8.88
CA ASP A 365 -16.73 -30.09 -7.61
C ASP A 365 -16.13 -29.31 -6.41
N GLU A 366 -14.84 -28.90 -6.53
CA GLU A 366 -14.19 -28.04 -5.51
C GLU A 366 -14.91 -26.67 -5.39
N VAL A 367 -15.29 -26.04 -6.49
CA VAL A 367 -16.03 -24.76 -6.49
C VAL A 367 -17.42 -24.92 -5.88
N ASP A 368 -18.19 -25.95 -6.28
CA ASP A 368 -19.54 -26.16 -5.82
C ASP A 368 -19.58 -26.48 -4.30
N ALA A 369 -18.55 -27.11 -3.76
CA ALA A 369 -18.39 -27.33 -2.31
C ALA A 369 -18.28 -26.04 -1.47
N LEU A 370 -17.97 -24.89 -2.11
CA LEU A 370 -17.86 -23.59 -1.45
C LEU A 370 -19.15 -22.74 -1.53
N ALA A 371 -20.24 -23.30 -2.07
CA ALA A 371 -21.47 -22.55 -2.36
C ALA A 371 -22.01 -21.81 -1.13
N ASP A 372 -22.11 -22.48 0.03
CA ASP A 372 -22.67 -21.88 1.25
C ASP A 372 -21.83 -20.71 1.78
N GLN A 373 -20.50 -20.75 1.56
CA GLN A 373 -19.57 -19.75 2.07
C GLN A 373 -19.40 -18.56 1.12
N LEU A 374 -19.54 -18.78 -0.20
CA LEU A 374 -19.22 -17.81 -1.24
C LEU A 374 -20.43 -17.43 -2.13
N ALA A 375 -21.66 -17.75 -1.75
CA ALA A 375 -22.90 -17.46 -2.51
C ALA A 375 -23.06 -15.97 -2.90
N ASN A 376 -22.50 -15.05 -2.11
CA ASN A 376 -22.54 -13.61 -2.36
C ASN A 376 -21.22 -13.05 -2.93
N TYR A 377 -20.28 -13.91 -3.31
CA TYR A 377 -18.98 -13.50 -3.86
C TYR A 377 -18.97 -13.64 -5.39
N HIS A 378 -18.93 -12.53 -6.10
CA HIS A 378 -19.04 -12.50 -7.56
C HIS A 378 -17.99 -13.35 -8.29
N LEU A 379 -16.76 -13.44 -7.76
CA LEU A 379 -15.68 -14.23 -8.38
C LEU A 379 -15.93 -15.75 -8.25
N TRP A 380 -16.67 -16.20 -7.23
CA TRP A 380 -17.08 -17.59 -7.14
C TRP A 380 -18.03 -17.95 -8.30
N HIS A 381 -19.02 -17.11 -8.58
CA HIS A 381 -19.93 -17.29 -9.70
C HIS A 381 -19.21 -17.20 -11.05
N ALA A 382 -18.21 -16.31 -11.16
CA ALA A 382 -17.40 -16.17 -12.38
C ALA A 382 -16.56 -17.43 -12.65
N ALA A 383 -15.90 -17.98 -11.62
CA ALA A 383 -15.13 -19.23 -11.74
C ALA A 383 -16.03 -20.41 -12.10
N ARG A 384 -17.20 -20.51 -11.46
CA ARG A 384 -18.21 -21.52 -11.75
C ARG A 384 -18.71 -21.43 -13.20
N ALA A 385 -19.02 -20.22 -13.67
CA ALA A 385 -19.45 -19.99 -15.05
C ALA A 385 -18.40 -20.43 -16.09
N ASP A 386 -17.12 -20.17 -15.81
CA ASP A 386 -16.03 -20.54 -16.69
C ASP A 386 -15.81 -22.06 -16.75
N LEU A 387 -15.91 -22.74 -15.62
CA LEU A 387 -15.82 -24.21 -15.53
C LEU A 387 -17.00 -24.88 -16.24
N LEU A 388 -18.23 -24.40 -16.02
CA LEU A 388 -19.43 -24.91 -16.66
C LEU A 388 -19.39 -24.73 -18.20
N ALA A 389 -18.91 -23.58 -18.66
CA ALA A 389 -18.71 -23.34 -20.09
C ALA A 389 -17.65 -24.27 -20.70
N THR A 390 -16.61 -24.61 -19.94
CA THR A 390 -15.57 -25.54 -20.36
C THR A 390 -16.07 -26.98 -20.45
N LEU A 391 -17.08 -27.33 -19.62
CA LEU A 391 -17.73 -28.64 -19.55
C LEU A 391 -18.94 -28.75 -20.51
N ASP A 392 -19.12 -27.80 -21.43
CA ASP A 392 -20.24 -27.75 -22.39
C ASP A 392 -21.63 -27.73 -21.70
N ARG A 393 -21.74 -26.95 -20.60
CA ARG A 393 -23.00 -26.70 -19.87
C ARG A 393 -23.43 -25.23 -19.99
N PRO A 394 -23.78 -24.75 -21.20
CA PRO A 394 -23.90 -23.31 -21.50
C PRO A 394 -25.04 -22.62 -20.72
N ALA A 395 -26.19 -23.30 -20.50
CA ALA A 395 -27.31 -22.71 -19.77
C ALA A 395 -26.98 -22.41 -18.33
N GLU A 396 -26.26 -23.32 -17.66
CA GLU A 396 -25.86 -23.15 -16.28
C GLU A 396 -24.70 -22.12 -16.18
N ALA A 397 -23.78 -22.13 -17.18
CA ALA A 397 -22.72 -21.14 -17.30
C ALA A 397 -23.28 -19.71 -17.42
N LEU A 398 -24.32 -19.53 -18.25
CA LEU A 398 -24.98 -18.23 -18.44
C LEU A 398 -25.64 -17.75 -17.12
N THR A 399 -26.33 -18.65 -16.42
CA THR A 399 -26.95 -18.33 -15.12
C THR A 399 -25.90 -17.88 -14.09
N ALA A 400 -24.80 -18.60 -13.98
CA ALA A 400 -23.71 -18.26 -13.09
C ALA A 400 -23.03 -16.92 -13.48
N ALA A 401 -22.78 -16.70 -14.80
CA ALA A 401 -22.19 -15.45 -15.28
C ALA A 401 -23.10 -14.23 -15.02
N GLN A 402 -24.44 -14.40 -15.18
CA GLN A 402 -25.39 -13.33 -14.85
C GLN A 402 -25.34 -13.00 -13.35
N ARG A 403 -25.29 -13.99 -12.48
CA ARG A 403 -25.18 -13.76 -11.04
C ARG A 403 -23.85 -13.07 -10.66
N ALA A 404 -22.74 -13.42 -11.32
CA ALA A 404 -21.47 -12.74 -11.15
C ALA A 404 -21.59 -11.24 -11.53
N LEU A 405 -22.25 -10.92 -12.63
CA LEU A 405 -22.49 -9.55 -13.08
C LEU A 405 -23.34 -8.76 -12.08
N ASP A 406 -24.40 -9.37 -11.54
CA ASP A 406 -25.31 -8.72 -10.58
C ASP A 406 -24.60 -8.36 -9.27
N LEU A 407 -23.66 -9.19 -8.83
CA LEU A 407 -22.90 -9.01 -7.59
C LEU A 407 -21.66 -8.13 -7.75
N ALA A 408 -21.12 -7.99 -8.96
CA ALA A 408 -19.91 -7.21 -9.20
C ALA A 408 -20.17 -5.71 -8.98
N THR A 409 -19.34 -5.06 -8.17
CA THR A 409 -19.43 -3.62 -7.85
C THR A 409 -18.39 -2.79 -8.59
N ASN A 410 -17.20 -3.35 -8.84
CA ASN A 410 -16.13 -2.66 -9.56
C ASN A 410 -16.50 -2.47 -11.05
N PRO A 411 -16.41 -1.26 -11.62
CA PRO A 411 -16.81 -1.00 -13.00
C PRO A 411 -16.06 -1.85 -14.05
N ALA A 412 -14.77 -2.10 -13.85
CA ALA A 412 -13.97 -2.88 -14.81
C ALA A 412 -14.30 -4.39 -14.72
N GLU A 413 -14.60 -4.89 -13.53
CA GLU A 413 -15.08 -6.26 -13.34
C GLU A 413 -16.50 -6.44 -13.92
N ARG A 414 -17.38 -5.48 -13.69
CA ARG A 414 -18.73 -5.48 -14.30
C ARG A 414 -18.66 -5.53 -15.82
N GLU A 415 -17.79 -4.74 -16.43
CA GLU A 415 -17.58 -4.75 -17.89
C GLU A 415 -17.07 -6.13 -18.35
N LEU A 416 -16.12 -6.74 -17.63
CA LEU A 416 -15.63 -8.08 -17.92
C LEU A 416 -16.75 -9.12 -17.84
N MET A 417 -17.56 -9.10 -16.78
CA MET A 417 -18.69 -10.02 -16.61
C MET A 417 -19.76 -9.81 -17.68
N SER A 418 -20.07 -8.56 -18.03
CA SER A 418 -21.01 -8.22 -19.10
C SER A 418 -20.59 -8.80 -20.45
N ARG A 419 -19.30 -8.69 -20.81
CA ARG A 419 -18.76 -9.32 -22.03
C ARG A 419 -18.91 -10.84 -21.98
N ARG A 420 -18.62 -11.46 -20.84
CA ARG A 420 -18.75 -12.91 -20.67
C ARG A 420 -20.20 -13.40 -20.82
N VAL A 421 -21.16 -12.69 -20.25
CA VAL A 421 -22.60 -12.95 -20.46
C VAL A 421 -22.98 -12.86 -21.92
N GLY A 422 -22.52 -11.81 -22.63
CA GLY A 422 -22.74 -11.64 -24.07
C GLY A 422 -22.15 -12.78 -24.93
N GLU A 423 -20.96 -13.27 -24.60
CA GLU A 423 -20.33 -14.41 -25.25
C GLU A 423 -21.12 -15.71 -25.08
N LEU A 424 -21.56 -16.00 -23.83
CA LEU A 424 -22.32 -17.19 -23.51
C LEU A 424 -23.71 -17.21 -24.18
N ARG A 425 -24.38 -16.06 -24.25
CA ARG A 425 -25.65 -15.90 -25.01
C ARG A 425 -25.55 -16.20 -26.49
N ARG A 426 -24.38 -15.96 -27.10
CA ARG A 426 -24.15 -16.25 -28.52
C ARG A 426 -23.83 -17.72 -28.81
N ARG A 427 -23.43 -18.48 -27.78
CA ARG A 427 -23.07 -19.91 -27.90
C ARG A 427 -24.22 -20.86 -27.58
N GLY A 428 -25.22 -20.43 -26.81
CA GLY A 428 -26.43 -21.16 -26.50
C GLY A 428 -27.59 -20.69 -27.36
#